data_1cf43fbc799242e501401466df9fba11
#
_entry.id   1cf43fbc799242e501401466df9fba11
#
_cell.length_a   1.000
_cell.length_b   1.000
_cell.length_c   1.000
_cell.angle_alpha   90.00
_cell.angle_beta   90.00
_cell.angle_gamma   90.00
#
_symmetry.space_group_name_H-M   'P 1'
#
loop_
_entity.id
_entity.type
_entity.pdbx_description
1 polymer ?
#
loop_
_entity_poly.entity_id
_entity_poly.type
_entity_poly.pdbx_seq_one_letter_code
_entity_poly.pdbx_strand_id
1 'polypeptide(L)'
;MIMIMKYDIYSLGIMVAVISFLGFSLENLWLSLTKGFIDNRNMNAPFLMGYGLLVVGMYLLLGTPENMALAEMVPVDRSKGEKFFVYSLCAFAVVTVGELILGHLMEKICGIQYWNYNWIPLHITQYTSIPTSIGFAAIITSFMGACFDPIMSIITMIPAQEAKSASIILMLIMSTDLVASFAKMHRTRSLNTKWQIQTRRSHLKTT
;
A
#
# COMPACT_ATOMS: atom_id res chain seq x y z
N MET A 1 0.58 27.48 -1.36
CA MET A 1 1.07 27.25 -2.75
C MET A 1 0.44 25.95 -3.24
N ILE A 2 -0.35 26.01 -4.28
CA ILE A 2 -1.01 24.82 -4.85
C ILE A 2 0.07 24.13 -5.71
N MET A 3 0.53 22.96 -5.27
CA MET A 3 1.39 22.13 -6.11
C MET A 3 0.63 21.83 -7.40
N ILE A 4 1.12 22.31 -8.54
CA ILE A 4 0.53 21.98 -9.84
C ILE A 4 0.72 20.47 -10.02
N MET A 5 -0.37 19.71 -9.92
CA MET A 5 -0.34 18.27 -10.12
C MET A 5 0.16 17.98 -11.55
N LYS A 6 1.30 17.32 -11.66
CA LYS A 6 1.90 16.89 -12.93
C LYS A 6 0.96 15.92 -13.69
N TYR A 7 0.16 15.15 -12.96
CA TYR A 7 -0.71 14.12 -13.50
C TYR A 7 -2.17 14.39 -13.15
N ASP A 8 -3.08 14.07 -14.07
CA ASP A 8 -4.52 14.22 -13.86
C ASP A 8 -5.09 13.16 -12.92
N ILE A 9 -6.26 13.43 -12.35
CA ILE A 9 -6.89 12.59 -11.33
C ILE A 9 -7.26 11.20 -11.85
N TYR A 10 -7.57 11.03 -13.11
CA TYR A 10 -7.93 9.74 -13.68
C TYR A 10 -6.70 8.86 -13.87
N SER A 11 -5.59 9.42 -14.34
CA SER A 11 -4.30 8.74 -14.41
C SER A 11 -3.82 8.33 -13.01
N LEU A 12 -3.99 9.17 -11.99
CA LEU A 12 -3.70 8.82 -10.60
C LEU A 12 -4.63 7.71 -10.08
N GLY A 13 -5.91 7.71 -10.46
CA GLY A 13 -6.83 6.63 -10.10
C GLY A 13 -6.44 5.27 -10.71
N ILE A 14 -5.93 5.25 -11.94
CA ILE A 14 -5.35 4.03 -12.53
C ILE A 14 -4.10 3.60 -11.74
N MET A 15 -3.22 4.55 -11.36
CA MET A 15 -2.04 4.25 -10.53
C MET A 15 -2.44 3.65 -9.18
N VAL A 16 -3.52 4.15 -8.53
CA VAL A 16 -4.06 3.52 -7.32
C VAL A 16 -4.38 2.05 -7.57
N ALA A 17 -5.03 1.71 -8.68
CA ALA A 17 -5.37 0.33 -8.99
C ALA A 17 -4.13 -0.55 -9.25
N VAL A 18 -3.15 -0.03 -10.01
CA VAL A 18 -1.88 -0.73 -10.27
C VAL A 18 -1.17 -1.07 -8.96
N ILE A 19 -1.02 -0.08 -8.07
CA ILE A 19 -0.33 -0.29 -6.79
C ILE A 19 -1.14 -1.19 -5.86
N SER A 20 -2.46 -1.08 -5.87
CA SER A 20 -3.33 -1.96 -5.08
C SER A 20 -3.21 -3.42 -5.49
N PHE A 21 -3.06 -3.70 -6.78
CA PHE A 21 -2.79 -5.03 -7.31
C PHE A 21 -1.37 -5.51 -6.94
N LEU A 22 -0.37 -4.64 -7.08
CA LEU A 22 1.00 -4.96 -6.67
C LEU A 22 1.09 -5.23 -5.15
N GLY A 23 0.38 -4.46 -4.32
CA GLY A 23 0.28 -4.69 -2.89
C GLY A 23 -0.34 -6.04 -2.55
N PHE A 24 -1.44 -6.41 -3.22
CA PHE A 24 -2.03 -7.73 -3.09
C PHE A 24 -1.04 -8.86 -3.47
N SER A 25 -0.31 -8.67 -4.55
CA SER A 25 0.69 -9.62 -5.03
C SER A 25 1.87 -9.76 -4.06
N LEU A 26 2.35 -8.64 -3.52
CA LEU A 26 3.44 -8.58 -2.55
C LEU A 26 3.06 -9.28 -1.22
N GLU A 27 1.86 -9.03 -0.71
CA GLU A 27 1.34 -9.69 0.48
C GLU A 27 1.24 -11.22 0.30
N ASN A 28 0.74 -11.67 -0.85
CA ASN A 28 0.66 -13.09 -1.16
C ASN A 28 2.04 -13.72 -1.37
N LEU A 29 3.00 -13.00 -1.96
CA LEU A 29 4.38 -13.45 -2.04
C LEU A 29 4.98 -13.62 -0.65
N TRP A 30 4.78 -12.66 0.24
CA TRP A 30 5.22 -12.74 1.63
C TRP A 30 4.60 -13.94 2.37
N LEU A 31 3.29 -14.16 2.23
CA LEU A 31 2.60 -15.33 2.82
C LEU A 31 3.13 -16.64 2.26
N SER A 32 3.36 -16.70 0.95
CA SER A 32 3.93 -17.88 0.30
C SER A 32 5.31 -18.24 0.87
N LEU A 33 6.16 -17.24 1.06
CA LEU A 33 7.53 -17.42 1.55
C LEU A 33 7.58 -17.76 3.05
N THR A 34 6.72 -17.12 3.85
CA THR A 34 6.77 -17.23 5.32
C THR A 34 5.86 -18.30 5.88
N LYS A 35 4.67 -18.47 5.30
CA LYS A 35 3.62 -19.37 5.81
C LYS A 35 3.28 -20.52 4.87
N GLY A 36 3.77 -20.51 3.63
CA GLY A 36 3.58 -21.57 2.65
C GLY A 36 2.21 -21.62 2.01
N PHE A 37 1.46 -20.54 2.01
CA PHE A 37 0.17 -20.41 1.31
C PHE A 37 -0.04 -19.00 0.74
N ILE A 38 -1.02 -18.88 -0.15
CA ILE A 38 -1.59 -17.63 -0.63
C ILE A 38 -3.11 -17.63 -0.42
N ASP A 39 -3.72 -16.47 -0.26
CA ASP A 39 -5.16 -16.33 -0.06
C ASP A 39 -5.73 -15.04 -0.68
N ASN A 40 -7.04 -14.84 -0.53
CA ASN A 40 -7.72 -13.65 -1.04
C ASN A 40 -7.51 -12.38 -0.20
N ARG A 41 -6.65 -12.38 0.80
CA ARG A 41 -6.34 -11.21 1.67
C ARG A 41 -7.60 -10.48 2.16
N ASN A 42 -8.65 -11.21 2.54
CA ASN A 42 -9.96 -10.68 2.95
C ASN A 42 -10.77 -9.97 1.84
N MET A 43 -10.25 -9.84 0.63
CA MET A 43 -10.89 -9.14 -0.49
C MET A 43 -11.59 -10.13 -1.43
N ASN A 44 -12.52 -9.64 -2.25
CA ASN A 44 -13.14 -10.44 -3.30
C ASN A 44 -12.38 -10.31 -4.62
N ALA A 45 -11.83 -9.13 -4.88
CA ALA A 45 -10.97 -8.83 -6.01
C ALA A 45 -9.50 -8.71 -5.56
N PRO A 46 -8.53 -8.92 -6.44
CA PRO A 46 -7.10 -8.93 -6.09
C PRO A 46 -6.51 -7.53 -5.92
N PHE A 47 -7.13 -6.71 -5.08
CA PHE A 47 -6.70 -5.34 -4.83
C PHE A 47 -6.68 -5.03 -3.34
N LEU A 48 -5.54 -4.55 -2.85
CA LEU A 48 -5.44 -3.95 -1.52
C LEU A 48 -5.40 -2.43 -1.66
N MET A 49 -6.57 -1.81 -1.74
CA MET A 49 -6.74 -0.38 -2.06
C MET A 49 -5.93 0.54 -1.13
N GLY A 50 -5.69 0.14 0.10
CA GLY A 50 -4.88 0.90 1.05
C GLY A 50 -3.45 1.18 0.56
N TYR A 51 -2.81 0.24 -0.15
CA TYR A 51 -1.48 0.44 -0.74
C TYR A 51 -1.48 1.52 -1.82
N GLY A 52 -2.47 1.46 -2.72
CA GLY A 52 -2.61 2.46 -3.78
C GLY A 52 -2.88 3.85 -3.25
N LEU A 53 -3.80 3.96 -2.28
CA LEU A 53 -4.13 5.24 -1.63
C LEU A 53 -2.94 5.80 -0.85
N LEU A 54 -2.16 4.96 -0.15
CA LEU A 54 -0.97 5.39 0.56
C LEU A 54 0.07 5.99 -0.40
N VAL A 55 0.42 5.28 -1.47
CA VAL A 55 1.48 5.72 -2.39
C VAL A 55 1.06 6.95 -3.18
N VAL A 56 -0.17 6.98 -3.70
CA VAL A 56 -0.68 8.19 -4.40
C VAL A 56 -0.88 9.33 -3.42
N GLY A 57 -1.31 9.07 -2.18
CA GLY A 57 -1.35 10.07 -1.11
C GLY A 57 0.03 10.65 -0.80
N MET A 58 1.06 9.81 -0.72
CA MET A 58 2.46 10.26 -0.58
C MET A 58 2.90 11.15 -1.77
N TYR A 59 2.54 10.77 -3.00
CA TYR A 59 2.81 11.59 -4.18
C TYR A 59 2.13 12.98 -4.07
N LEU A 60 0.87 13.01 -3.68
CA LEU A 60 0.12 14.27 -3.55
C LEU A 60 0.65 15.18 -2.43
N LEU A 61 1.17 14.59 -1.35
CA LEU A 61 1.69 15.34 -0.20
C LEU A 61 3.15 15.73 -0.35
N LEU A 62 3.99 14.86 -0.89
CA LEU A 62 5.44 14.99 -0.88
C LEU A 62 6.05 15.08 -2.29
N GLY A 63 5.35 14.63 -3.33
CA GLY A 63 5.93 14.41 -4.66
C GLY A 63 6.74 13.11 -4.73
N THR A 64 7.72 13.08 -5.61
CA THR A 64 8.73 12.01 -5.69
C THR A 64 10.01 12.41 -4.97
N PRO A 65 10.92 11.46 -4.61
CA PRO A 65 12.17 11.82 -3.94
C PRO A 65 13.02 12.86 -4.67
N GLU A 66 12.97 12.89 -6.00
CA GLU A 66 13.70 13.87 -6.82
C GLU A 66 13.03 15.25 -6.82
N ASN A 67 11.70 15.30 -6.72
CA ASN A 67 10.85 16.50 -6.83
C ASN A 67 9.99 16.68 -5.57
N MET A 68 10.59 16.63 -4.39
CA MET A 68 9.86 16.79 -3.12
C MET A 68 9.31 18.20 -2.96
N ALA A 69 8.01 18.32 -2.68
CA ALA A 69 7.38 19.60 -2.31
C ALA A 69 8.01 20.25 -1.06
N LEU A 70 8.45 19.43 -0.10
CA LEU A 70 9.17 19.88 1.09
C LEU A 70 10.58 20.42 0.78
N ALA A 71 11.18 20.09 -0.36
CA ALA A 71 12.49 20.62 -0.75
C ALA A 71 12.46 22.12 -1.00
N GLU A 72 11.30 22.69 -1.34
CA GLU A 72 11.12 24.14 -1.45
C GLU A 72 11.11 24.85 -0.08
N MET A 73 10.76 24.14 1.00
CA MET A 73 10.76 24.68 2.36
C MET A 73 12.15 24.59 3.04
N VAL A 74 13.05 23.80 2.50
CA VAL A 74 14.41 23.63 3.02
C VAL A 74 15.37 24.07 1.94
N PRO A 75 16.09 25.21 2.10
CA PRO A 75 16.98 25.73 1.09
C PRO A 75 18.12 24.72 0.88
N VAL A 76 18.18 24.11 -0.32
CA VAL A 76 19.18 23.11 -0.51
C VAL A 76 19.50 22.70 -1.92
N ASP A 77 20.74 22.78 -2.18
CA ASP A 77 21.48 21.98 -3.13
C ASP A 77 21.83 20.62 -2.47
N ARG A 78 20.84 19.75 -2.27
CA ARG A 78 21.04 18.44 -1.64
C ARG A 78 21.41 17.40 -2.68
N SER A 79 22.36 16.54 -2.32
CA SER A 79 22.68 15.37 -3.12
C SER A 79 21.46 14.45 -3.31
N LYS A 80 21.45 13.67 -4.39
CA LYS A 80 20.37 12.70 -4.64
C LYS A 80 20.15 11.76 -3.45
N GLY A 81 21.24 11.31 -2.79
CA GLY A 81 21.15 10.43 -1.62
C GLY A 81 20.45 11.07 -0.43
N GLU A 82 20.71 12.35 -0.15
CA GLU A 82 20.04 13.07 0.93
C GLU A 82 18.54 13.24 0.68
N LYS A 83 18.12 13.53 -0.57
CA LYS A 83 16.70 13.60 -0.94
C LYS A 83 16.02 12.26 -0.69
N PHE A 84 16.61 11.15 -1.12
CA PHE A 84 16.08 9.81 -0.89
C PHE A 84 16.00 9.46 0.60
N PHE A 85 17.02 9.82 1.37
CA PHE A 85 17.04 9.62 2.82
C PHE A 85 15.92 10.38 3.54
N VAL A 86 15.74 11.67 3.22
CA VAL A 86 14.67 12.50 3.81
C VAL A 86 13.30 11.94 3.40
N TYR A 87 13.13 11.54 2.14
CA TYR A 87 11.88 10.90 1.69
C TYR A 87 11.60 9.61 2.46
N SER A 88 12.62 8.79 2.68
CA SER A 88 12.50 7.54 3.46
C SER A 88 12.09 7.80 4.92
N LEU A 89 12.60 8.86 5.55
CA LEU A 89 12.17 9.26 6.90
C LEU A 89 10.69 9.70 6.92
N CYS A 90 10.26 10.47 5.94
CA CYS A 90 8.84 10.83 5.80
C CYS A 90 7.96 9.59 5.58
N ALA A 91 8.38 8.69 4.70
CA ALA A 91 7.67 7.44 4.44
C ALA A 91 7.58 6.56 5.71
N PHE A 92 8.68 6.45 6.46
CA PHE A 92 8.71 5.75 7.75
C PHE A 92 7.68 6.33 8.74
N ALA A 93 7.64 7.64 8.89
CA ALA A 93 6.70 8.30 9.79
C ALA A 93 5.24 8.07 9.35
N VAL A 94 4.95 8.23 8.05
CA VAL A 94 3.59 8.03 7.48
C VAL A 94 3.14 6.58 7.64
N VAL A 95 4.01 5.61 7.35
CA VAL A 95 3.70 4.18 7.53
C VAL A 95 3.45 3.87 9.00
N THR A 96 4.35 4.27 9.89
CA THR A 96 4.22 4.00 11.33
C THR A 96 2.91 4.54 11.90
N VAL A 97 2.60 5.81 11.61
CA VAL A 97 1.36 6.46 12.07
C VAL A 97 0.14 5.82 11.40
N GLY A 98 0.23 5.53 10.11
CA GLY A 98 -0.83 4.88 9.34
C GLY A 98 -1.18 3.49 9.88
N GLU A 99 -0.19 2.65 10.14
CA GLU A 99 -0.38 1.31 10.74
C GLU A 99 -1.01 1.40 12.14
N LEU A 100 -0.58 2.35 12.97
CA LEU A 100 -1.17 2.58 14.30
C LEU A 100 -2.64 2.95 14.19
N ILE A 101 -2.97 3.95 13.37
CA ILE A 101 -4.35 4.43 13.21
C ILE A 101 -5.22 3.32 12.62
N LEU A 102 -4.81 2.72 11.51
CA LEU A 102 -5.59 1.70 10.82
C LEU A 102 -5.76 0.44 11.65
N GLY A 103 -4.71 -0.01 12.35
CA GLY A 103 -4.78 -1.20 13.20
C GLY A 103 -5.78 -1.04 14.33
N HIS A 104 -5.70 0.06 15.09
CA HIS A 104 -6.66 0.34 16.15
C HIS A 104 -8.08 0.58 15.63
N LEU A 105 -8.21 1.29 14.50
CA LEU A 105 -9.50 1.54 13.88
C LEU A 105 -10.17 0.23 13.43
N MET A 106 -9.41 -0.66 12.80
CA MET A 106 -9.91 -1.97 12.37
C MET A 106 -10.32 -2.85 13.54
N GLU A 107 -9.52 -2.91 14.59
CA GLU A 107 -9.89 -3.64 15.80
C GLU A 107 -11.14 -3.06 16.45
N LYS A 108 -11.24 -1.73 16.59
CA LYS A 108 -12.40 -1.06 17.16
C LYS A 108 -13.68 -1.28 16.37
N ILE A 109 -13.60 -1.21 15.03
CA ILE A 109 -14.76 -1.36 14.14
C ILE A 109 -15.13 -2.83 13.96
N CYS A 110 -14.16 -3.69 13.65
CA CYS A 110 -14.42 -5.08 13.28
C CYS A 110 -14.29 -6.06 14.45
N GLY A 111 -13.71 -5.62 15.58
CA GLY A 111 -13.53 -6.48 16.76
C GLY A 111 -12.52 -7.61 16.56
N ILE A 112 -11.67 -7.51 15.55
CA ILE A 112 -10.60 -8.47 15.26
C ILE A 112 -9.30 -7.75 14.91
N GLN A 113 -8.19 -8.38 15.21
CA GLN A 113 -6.87 -7.93 14.75
C GLN A 113 -6.66 -8.39 13.32
N TYR A 114 -6.60 -7.45 12.38
CA TYR A 114 -6.40 -7.76 10.98
C TYR A 114 -4.96 -8.24 10.71
N TRP A 115 -3.98 -7.69 11.44
CA TRP A 115 -2.57 -8.15 11.50
C TRP A 115 -2.03 -7.98 12.91
N ASN A 116 -0.91 -8.64 13.21
CA ASN A 116 -0.27 -8.57 14.52
C ASN A 116 1.25 -8.76 14.37
N TYR A 117 2.02 -7.80 14.88
CA TYR A 117 3.49 -7.80 14.85
C TYR A 117 4.14 -8.04 16.21
N ASN A 118 3.41 -8.50 17.24
CA ASN A 118 3.99 -8.77 18.56
C ASN A 118 5.15 -9.78 18.54
N TRP A 119 5.23 -10.61 17.51
CA TRP A 119 6.30 -11.56 17.30
C TRP A 119 7.57 -10.96 16.69
N ILE A 120 7.52 -9.69 16.21
CA ILE A 120 8.65 -8.99 15.60
C ILE A 120 9.39 -8.21 16.69
N PRO A 121 10.72 -8.34 16.80
CA PRO A 121 11.51 -7.51 17.70
C PRO A 121 11.31 -6.01 17.42
N LEU A 122 11.40 -5.17 18.47
CA LEU A 122 11.22 -3.73 18.36
C LEU A 122 9.82 -3.32 17.84
N HIS A 123 8.78 -4.12 18.14
CA HIS A 123 7.42 -3.65 17.91
C HIS A 123 7.09 -2.47 18.85
N ILE A 124 6.43 -1.47 18.31
CA ILE A 124 5.96 -0.30 19.07
C ILE A 124 4.61 -0.63 19.70
N THR A 125 3.75 -1.27 18.92
CA THR A 125 2.47 -1.85 19.32
C THR A 125 2.27 -3.15 18.55
N GLN A 126 1.17 -3.84 18.81
CA GLN A 126 0.77 -5.02 18.03
C GLN A 126 0.55 -4.72 16.53
N TYR A 127 0.40 -3.46 16.13
CA TYR A 127 0.10 -3.06 14.76
C TYR A 127 1.28 -2.50 14.00
N THR A 128 2.36 -2.10 14.66
CA THR A 128 3.55 -1.57 13.99
C THR A 128 4.83 -1.93 14.71
N SER A 129 5.89 -2.10 13.95
CA SER A 129 7.24 -2.34 14.45
C SER A 129 8.26 -1.51 13.68
N ILE A 130 9.38 -1.17 14.33
CA ILE A 130 10.47 -0.42 13.66
C ILE A 130 10.97 -1.16 12.41
N PRO A 131 11.25 -2.49 12.44
CA PRO A 131 11.72 -3.20 11.26
C PRO A 131 10.71 -3.21 10.10
N THR A 132 9.41 -3.39 10.39
CA THR A 132 8.39 -3.38 9.32
C THR A 132 8.23 -2.00 8.71
N SER A 133 8.19 -0.95 9.54
CA SER A 133 8.09 0.42 9.06
C SER A 133 9.31 0.85 8.23
N ILE A 134 10.53 0.42 8.60
CA ILE A 134 11.74 0.63 7.78
C ILE A 134 11.61 -0.11 6.44
N GLY A 135 11.18 -1.37 6.47
CA GLY A 135 10.99 -2.18 5.27
C GLY A 135 9.98 -1.54 4.29
N PHE A 136 8.81 -1.14 4.78
CA PHE A 136 7.82 -0.44 3.97
C PHE A 136 8.31 0.92 3.48
N ALA A 137 8.99 1.71 4.31
CA ALA A 137 9.58 2.98 3.90
C ALA A 137 10.61 2.81 2.78
N ALA A 138 11.45 1.79 2.85
CA ALA A 138 12.43 1.48 1.82
C ALA A 138 11.75 1.06 0.49
N ILE A 139 10.72 0.20 0.55
CA ILE A 139 9.95 -0.22 -0.63
C ILE A 139 9.26 0.98 -1.27
N ILE A 140 8.57 1.81 -0.49
CA ILE A 140 7.86 2.99 -0.97
C ILE A 140 8.85 3.97 -1.60
N THR A 141 9.95 4.28 -0.92
CA THR A 141 10.97 5.23 -1.42
C THR A 141 11.59 4.74 -2.72
N SER A 142 11.92 3.45 -2.80
CA SER A 142 12.48 2.85 -4.02
C SER A 142 11.48 2.87 -5.17
N PHE A 143 10.20 2.54 -4.90
CA PHE A 143 9.13 2.61 -5.88
C PHE A 143 8.92 4.03 -6.39
N MET A 144 8.82 4.99 -5.49
CA MET A 144 8.61 6.41 -5.82
C MET A 144 9.79 7.01 -6.59
N GLY A 145 11.01 6.57 -6.30
CA GLY A 145 12.21 7.09 -6.97
C GLY A 145 12.52 6.41 -8.30
N ALA A 146 12.12 5.15 -8.51
CA ALA A 146 12.50 4.39 -9.70
C ALA A 146 11.33 4.01 -10.60
N CYS A 147 10.13 3.78 -10.05
CA CYS A 147 9.02 3.18 -10.78
C CYS A 147 7.84 4.14 -11.01
N PHE A 148 7.61 5.08 -10.12
CA PHE A 148 6.41 5.91 -10.15
C PHE A 148 6.29 6.72 -11.45
N ASP A 149 7.27 7.56 -11.77
CA ASP A 149 7.25 8.37 -12.99
C ASP A 149 7.27 7.55 -14.30
N PRO A 150 8.07 6.48 -14.44
CA PRO A 150 7.97 5.58 -15.59
C PRO A 150 6.59 4.96 -15.78
N ILE A 151 5.96 4.44 -14.72
CA ILE A 151 4.62 3.87 -14.82
C ILE A 151 3.59 4.95 -15.15
N MET A 152 3.67 6.12 -14.52
CA MET A 152 2.80 7.25 -14.85
C MET A 152 2.96 7.68 -16.31
N SER A 153 4.18 7.65 -16.86
CA SER A 153 4.41 7.96 -18.27
C SER A 153 3.67 6.99 -19.20
N ILE A 154 3.61 5.70 -18.85
CA ILE A 154 2.83 4.71 -19.60
C ILE A 154 1.33 4.97 -19.44
N ILE A 155 0.85 5.22 -18.23
CA ILE A 155 -0.56 5.48 -17.95
C ILE A 155 -1.05 6.71 -18.72
N THR A 156 -0.25 7.77 -18.81
CA THR A 156 -0.62 9.00 -19.52
C THR A 156 -0.64 8.86 -21.06
N MET A 157 -0.15 7.73 -21.62
CA MET A 157 -0.35 7.41 -23.04
C MET A 157 -1.76 6.91 -23.36
N ILE A 158 -2.53 6.52 -22.34
CA ILE A 158 -3.93 6.09 -22.52
C ILE A 158 -4.75 7.33 -22.92
N PRO A 159 -5.57 7.27 -23.98
CA PRO A 159 -6.42 8.37 -24.37
C PRO A 159 -7.33 8.83 -23.22
N ALA A 160 -7.52 10.12 -23.07
CA ALA A 160 -8.16 10.72 -21.89
C ALA A 160 -9.55 10.13 -21.56
N GLN A 161 -10.36 9.84 -22.60
CA GLN A 161 -11.70 9.26 -22.40
C GLN A 161 -11.64 7.82 -21.86
N GLU A 162 -10.69 7.02 -22.35
CA GLU A 162 -10.47 5.65 -21.90
C GLU A 162 -9.87 5.63 -20.50
N ALA A 163 -8.90 6.50 -20.22
CA ALA A 163 -8.30 6.66 -18.89
C ALA A 163 -9.37 7.06 -17.85
N LYS A 164 -10.26 7.99 -18.20
CA LYS A 164 -11.39 8.40 -17.34
C LYS A 164 -12.31 7.22 -17.06
N SER A 165 -12.74 6.49 -18.09
CA SER A 165 -13.66 5.34 -17.93
C SER A 165 -13.02 4.23 -17.12
N ALA A 166 -11.77 3.86 -17.43
CA ALA A 166 -11.01 2.84 -16.72
C ALA A 166 -10.81 3.21 -15.24
N SER A 167 -10.40 4.44 -14.96
CA SER A 167 -10.21 4.94 -13.60
C SER A 167 -11.48 4.85 -12.78
N ILE A 168 -12.61 5.34 -13.32
CA ILE A 168 -13.89 5.30 -12.61
C ILE A 168 -14.30 3.85 -12.32
N ILE A 169 -14.23 2.96 -13.32
CA ILE A 169 -14.61 1.54 -13.15
C ILE A 169 -13.72 0.86 -12.10
N LEU A 170 -12.40 1.04 -12.18
CA LEU A 170 -11.46 0.44 -11.23
C LEU A 170 -11.68 0.96 -9.81
N MET A 171 -11.87 2.26 -9.63
CA MET A 171 -12.14 2.87 -8.34
C MET A 171 -13.47 2.39 -7.75
N LEU A 172 -14.52 2.25 -8.58
CA LEU A 172 -15.80 1.69 -8.14
C LEU A 172 -15.67 0.23 -7.71
N ILE A 173 -14.98 -0.59 -8.49
CA ILE A 173 -14.75 -2.02 -8.15
C ILE A 173 -14.01 -2.12 -6.81
N MET A 174 -12.89 -1.41 -6.68
CA MET A 174 -12.06 -1.48 -5.47
C MET A 174 -12.78 -0.92 -4.24
N SER A 175 -13.48 0.21 -4.37
CA SER A 175 -14.22 0.81 -3.26
C SER A 175 -15.40 -0.07 -2.83
N THR A 176 -16.15 -0.63 -3.78
CA THR A 176 -17.26 -1.54 -3.48
C THR A 176 -16.76 -2.81 -2.79
N ASP A 177 -15.66 -3.38 -3.30
CA ASP A 177 -15.05 -4.57 -2.70
C ASP A 177 -14.53 -4.29 -1.28
N LEU A 178 -13.85 -3.17 -1.09
CA LEU A 178 -13.36 -2.74 0.22
C LEU A 178 -14.54 -2.64 1.22
N VAL A 179 -15.57 -1.86 0.88
CA VAL A 179 -16.73 -1.67 1.74
C VAL A 179 -17.44 -2.98 2.04
N ALA A 180 -17.70 -3.81 1.02
CA ALA A 180 -18.37 -5.09 1.19
C ALA A 180 -17.57 -6.07 2.07
N SER A 181 -16.25 -6.14 1.86
CA SER A 181 -15.33 -7.01 2.62
C SER A 181 -15.25 -6.59 4.08
N PHE A 182 -15.11 -5.30 4.35
CA PHE A 182 -15.07 -4.79 5.72
C PHE A 182 -16.43 -4.84 6.42
N ALA A 183 -17.53 -4.56 5.72
CA ALA A 183 -18.88 -4.73 6.27
C ALA A 183 -19.17 -6.19 6.66
N LYS A 184 -18.72 -7.14 5.83
CA LYS A 184 -18.80 -8.57 6.16
C LYS A 184 -17.95 -8.90 7.39
N MET A 185 -16.68 -8.46 7.42
CA MET A 185 -15.77 -8.67 8.53
C MET A 185 -16.32 -8.08 9.85
N HIS A 186 -16.89 -6.86 9.80
CA HIS A 186 -17.55 -6.25 10.95
C HIS A 186 -18.71 -7.10 11.47
N ARG A 187 -19.54 -7.64 10.58
CA ARG A 187 -20.72 -8.44 10.95
C ARG A 187 -20.36 -9.85 11.44
N THR A 188 -19.36 -10.49 10.83
CA THR A 188 -18.98 -11.88 11.17
C THR A 188 -17.89 -11.98 12.23
N ARG A 189 -17.23 -10.86 12.57
CA ARG A 189 -16.07 -10.81 13.46
C ARG A 189 -14.96 -11.80 13.06
N SER A 190 -14.80 -12.04 11.77
CA SER A 190 -13.83 -12.97 11.21
C SER A 190 -13.30 -12.50 9.85
N LEU A 191 -12.10 -12.94 9.49
CA LEU A 191 -11.53 -12.68 8.18
C LEU A 191 -12.34 -13.42 7.11
N ASN A 192 -12.55 -12.78 5.95
CA ASN A 192 -13.24 -13.35 4.81
C ASN A 192 -12.29 -14.15 3.93
N THR A 193 -11.85 -15.31 4.40
CA THR A 193 -11.04 -16.22 3.58
C THR A 193 -11.96 -17.02 2.67
N LYS A 194 -11.97 -16.69 1.37
CA LYS A 194 -12.78 -17.40 0.36
C LYS A 194 -12.04 -18.55 -0.30
N TRP A 195 -10.73 -18.36 -0.48
CA TRP A 195 -9.85 -19.36 -1.05
C TRP A 195 -8.47 -19.24 -0.40
N GLN A 196 -7.80 -20.38 -0.31
CA GLN A 196 -6.42 -20.51 0.17
C GLN A 196 -5.76 -21.62 -0.61
N ILE A 197 -4.58 -21.34 -1.17
CA ILE A 197 -3.81 -22.28 -1.98
C ILE A 197 -2.48 -22.53 -1.28
N GLN A 198 -2.15 -23.78 -1.00
CA GLN A 198 -0.86 -24.17 -0.45
C GLN A 198 0.23 -24.06 -1.52
N THR A 199 1.30 -23.32 -1.24
CA THR A 199 2.43 -23.09 -2.14
C THR A 199 3.65 -23.96 -1.80
N ARG A 200 3.71 -24.47 -0.55
CA ARG A 200 4.66 -25.52 -0.15
C ARG A 200 3.89 -26.81 0.14
N ARG A 201 4.36 -27.93 -0.40
CA ARG A 201 3.94 -29.23 0.11
C ARG A 201 4.37 -29.30 1.58
N SER A 202 3.42 -29.37 2.50
CA SER A 202 3.71 -29.76 3.87
C SER A 202 4.39 -31.14 3.77
N HIS A 203 5.67 -31.22 4.06
CA HIS A 203 6.24 -32.52 4.41
C HIS A 203 5.45 -32.95 5.63
N LEU A 204 4.51 -33.86 5.41
CA LEU A 204 3.81 -34.59 6.44
C LEU A 204 4.86 -35.04 7.44
N LYS A 205 4.86 -34.50 8.65
CA LYS A 205 5.47 -35.15 9.79
C LYS A 205 4.65 -36.40 10.06
N THR A 206 5.01 -37.49 9.37
CA THR A 206 4.75 -38.84 9.85
C THR A 206 5.79 -39.13 10.92
N THR A 207 5.42 -39.02 12.16
CA THR A 207 5.81 -39.88 13.29
C THR A 207 4.88 -39.59 14.45
#